data_bfa2e01ae6e3ffb5b551fa471065fae1
#
_entry.id   bfa2e01ae6e3ffb5b551fa471065fae1
#
_cell.length_a   1.000
_cell.length_b   1.000
_cell.length_c   1.000
_cell.angle_alpha   90.00
_cell.angle_beta   90.00
_cell.angle_gamma   90.00
#
_symmetry.space_group_name_H-M   'P 1'
#
loop_
_entity.id
_entity.type
_entity.pdbx_description
1 polymer ?
#
loop_
_entity_poly.entity_id
_entity_poly.type
_entity_poly.pdbx_seq_one_letter_code
_entity_poly.pdbx_strand_id
1 'polypeptide(L)'
;MTDQADRDDLMRERILRATFKVLCRHGYGKLNLSDVAAQAGISRPTFYKSFPSKDELLSAFSLFELQLLREDLDRAIGGRTGRKRVDALLRFLVDFYGSYQMRGLVEIEPGLVLGQMARALPALVELVAPALAGQVSDPEVVAMALVRLSVCHYLVPGHDDNRLLDQLRAATGVR
;
A
#
# COMPACT_ATOMS: atom_id res chain seq x y z
N MET A 1 -28.39 12.82 -11.73
CA MET A 1 -27.92 11.52 -11.20
C MET A 1 -26.42 11.51 -10.88
N THR A 2 -25.58 12.24 -11.57
CA THR A 2 -24.11 12.33 -11.37
C THR A 2 -23.72 12.91 -10.00
N ASP A 3 -24.40 13.96 -9.52
CA ASP A 3 -24.06 14.68 -8.27
C ASP A 3 -24.22 13.83 -6.97
N GLN A 4 -25.13 12.86 -6.93
CA GLN A 4 -25.31 11.99 -5.77
C GLN A 4 -24.25 10.88 -5.72
N ALA A 5 -23.90 10.27 -6.88
CA ALA A 5 -22.87 9.27 -6.97
C ALA A 5 -21.49 9.86 -6.57
N ASP A 6 -21.17 11.05 -7.07
CA ASP A 6 -19.94 11.76 -6.72
C ASP A 6 -19.83 12.07 -5.22
N ARG A 7 -20.94 12.43 -4.57
CA ARG A 7 -20.98 12.65 -3.12
C ARG A 7 -20.79 11.36 -2.32
N ASP A 8 -21.37 10.28 -2.79
CA ASP A 8 -21.26 8.97 -2.13
C ASP A 8 -19.81 8.44 -2.25
N ASP A 9 -19.15 8.64 -3.39
CA ASP A 9 -17.75 8.28 -3.60
C ASP A 9 -16.80 9.11 -2.72
N LEU A 10 -17.00 10.42 -2.65
CA LEU A 10 -16.24 11.30 -1.75
C LEU A 10 -16.42 10.92 -0.27
N MET A 11 -17.64 10.51 0.10
CA MET A 11 -17.91 10.04 1.46
C MET A 11 -17.18 8.73 1.74
N ARG A 12 -17.20 7.76 0.81
CA ARG A 12 -16.47 6.49 0.95
C ARG A 12 -14.98 6.74 1.08
N GLU A 13 -14.39 7.57 0.24
CA GLU A 13 -12.98 7.93 0.33
C GLU A 13 -12.64 8.55 1.69
N ARG A 14 -13.46 9.48 2.18
CA ARG A 14 -13.29 10.10 3.50
C ARG A 14 -13.29 9.07 4.63
N ILE A 15 -14.17 8.06 4.57
CA ILE A 15 -14.21 6.95 5.53
C ILE A 15 -12.93 6.11 5.43
N LEU A 16 -12.46 5.77 4.23
CA LEU A 16 -11.27 4.96 4.02
C LEU A 16 -10.00 5.67 4.50
N ARG A 17 -9.87 6.98 4.27
CA ARG A 17 -8.79 7.80 4.85
C ARG A 17 -8.84 7.88 6.37
N ALA A 18 -10.04 7.91 6.96
CA ALA A 18 -10.22 7.84 8.41
C ALA A 18 -9.84 6.47 8.96
N THR A 19 -10.15 5.40 8.23
CA THR A 19 -9.75 4.03 8.59
C THR A 19 -8.25 3.89 8.72
N PHE A 20 -7.48 4.42 7.77
CA PHE A 20 -6.01 4.45 7.86
C PHE A 20 -5.52 5.06 9.18
N LYS A 21 -6.05 6.26 9.54
CA LYS A 21 -5.65 6.96 10.77
C LYS A 21 -5.98 6.17 12.04
N VAL A 22 -7.14 5.48 12.05
CA VAL A 22 -7.56 4.65 13.19
C VAL A 22 -6.70 3.40 13.29
N LEU A 23 -6.40 2.74 12.14
CA LEU A 23 -5.50 1.60 12.08
C LEU A 23 -4.10 1.94 12.59
N CYS A 24 -3.52 3.06 12.16
CA CYS A 24 -2.20 3.52 12.65
C CYS A 24 -2.15 3.72 14.17
N ARG A 25 -3.28 4.08 14.81
CA ARG A 25 -3.35 4.33 16.25
C ARG A 25 -3.65 3.08 17.08
N HIS A 26 -4.52 2.21 16.58
CA HIS A 26 -5.13 1.16 17.39
C HIS A 26 -4.87 -0.26 16.89
N GLY A 27 -4.39 -0.41 15.66
CA GLY A 27 -4.19 -1.71 15.00
C GLY A 27 -5.47 -2.30 14.42
N TYR A 28 -5.30 -3.44 13.75
CA TYR A 28 -6.41 -4.18 13.11
C TYR A 28 -7.34 -4.83 14.14
N GLY A 29 -6.77 -5.40 15.21
CA GLY A 29 -7.53 -6.10 16.24
C GLY A 29 -8.47 -5.18 16.99
N LYS A 30 -8.02 -3.98 17.31
CA LYS A 30 -8.79 -2.97 18.06
C LYS A 30 -9.56 -2.00 17.16
N LEU A 31 -9.56 -2.19 15.85
CA LEU A 31 -10.35 -1.36 14.93
C LEU A 31 -11.83 -1.42 15.29
N ASN A 32 -12.39 -0.27 15.65
CA ASN A 32 -13.80 -0.07 15.96
C ASN A 32 -14.44 0.85 14.93
N LEU A 33 -15.57 0.42 14.35
CA LEU A 33 -16.28 1.17 13.32
C LEU A 33 -16.79 2.54 13.82
N SER A 34 -17.10 2.64 15.12
CA SER A 34 -17.51 3.89 15.73
C SER A 34 -16.39 4.92 15.76
N ASP A 35 -15.14 4.47 15.99
CA ASP A 35 -13.97 5.35 16.01
C ASP A 35 -13.66 5.84 14.60
N VAL A 36 -13.86 4.98 13.59
CA VAL A 36 -13.73 5.37 12.18
C VAL A 36 -14.79 6.40 11.80
N ALA A 37 -16.06 6.20 12.18
CA ALA A 37 -17.13 7.17 11.94
C ALA A 37 -16.84 8.54 12.60
N ALA A 38 -16.38 8.52 13.85
CA ALA A 38 -15.97 9.73 14.57
C ALA A 38 -14.76 10.42 13.88
N GLN A 39 -13.73 9.65 13.49
CA GLN A 39 -12.56 10.16 12.78
C GLN A 39 -12.93 10.73 11.40
N ALA A 40 -13.93 10.13 10.73
CA ALA A 40 -14.47 10.64 9.47
C ALA A 40 -15.42 11.85 9.66
N GLY A 41 -15.82 12.17 10.89
CA GLY A 41 -16.76 13.26 11.18
C GLY A 41 -18.16 13.02 10.62
N ILE A 42 -18.66 11.77 10.71
CA ILE A 42 -19.98 11.37 10.24
C ILE A 42 -20.75 10.63 11.32
N SER A 43 -22.08 10.59 11.17
CA SER A 43 -22.96 9.84 12.07
C SER A 43 -22.79 8.33 11.86
N ARG A 44 -23.00 7.53 12.92
CA ARG A 44 -23.00 6.06 12.81
C ARG A 44 -24.00 5.54 11.76
N PRO A 45 -25.25 6.01 11.70
CA PRO A 45 -26.17 5.56 10.65
C PRO A 45 -25.67 5.84 9.24
N THR A 46 -25.02 6.98 9.02
CA THR A 46 -24.39 7.32 7.73
C THR A 46 -23.25 6.39 7.41
N PHE A 47 -22.40 6.08 8.41
CA PHE A 47 -21.31 5.15 8.24
C PHE A 47 -21.79 3.74 7.84
N TYR A 48 -22.78 3.19 8.56
CA TYR A 48 -23.29 1.83 8.30
C TYR A 48 -24.02 1.68 6.96
N LYS A 49 -24.48 2.78 6.35
CA LYS A 49 -24.96 2.76 4.95
C LYS A 49 -23.84 2.48 3.95
N SER A 50 -22.64 2.98 4.23
CA SER A 50 -21.48 2.81 3.34
C SER A 50 -20.72 1.51 3.61
N PHE A 51 -20.61 1.10 4.88
CA PHE A 51 -19.87 -0.07 5.34
C PHE A 51 -20.62 -0.79 6.47
N PRO A 52 -21.46 -1.80 6.12
CA PRO A 52 -22.26 -2.53 7.07
C PRO A 52 -21.44 -3.36 8.06
N SER A 53 -20.23 -3.77 7.68
CA SER A 53 -19.36 -4.63 8.49
C SER A 53 -17.89 -4.18 8.50
N LYS A 54 -17.13 -4.68 9.49
CA LYS A 54 -15.68 -4.48 9.57
C LYS A 54 -14.96 -5.12 8.38
N ASP A 55 -15.40 -6.29 7.95
CA ASP A 55 -14.77 -7.03 6.85
C ASP A 55 -14.95 -6.30 5.51
N GLU A 56 -16.13 -5.73 5.27
CA GLU A 56 -16.37 -4.91 4.08
C GLU A 56 -15.54 -3.63 4.09
N LEU A 57 -15.43 -2.98 5.26
CA LEU A 57 -14.57 -1.81 5.42
C LEU A 57 -13.10 -2.16 5.12
N LEU A 58 -12.57 -3.24 5.71
CA LEU A 58 -11.17 -3.63 5.53
C LEU A 58 -10.89 -4.09 4.09
N SER A 59 -11.82 -4.79 3.46
CA SER A 59 -11.70 -5.18 2.05
C SER A 59 -11.66 -3.95 1.14
N ALA A 60 -12.56 -3.00 1.32
CA ALA A 60 -12.57 -1.75 0.56
C ALA A 60 -11.32 -0.90 0.85
N PHE A 61 -10.85 -0.88 2.10
CA PHE A 61 -9.65 -0.18 2.50
C PHE A 61 -8.40 -0.74 1.80
N SER A 62 -8.25 -2.06 1.73
CA SER A 62 -7.13 -2.68 1.02
C SER A 62 -7.10 -2.34 -0.47
N LEU A 63 -8.26 -2.33 -1.12
CA LEU A 63 -8.38 -1.93 -2.53
C LEU A 63 -8.06 -0.44 -2.73
N PHE A 64 -8.50 0.40 -1.82
CA PHE A 64 -8.23 1.84 -1.83
C PHE A 64 -6.73 2.14 -1.67
N GLU A 65 -6.06 1.49 -0.73
CA GLU A 65 -4.61 1.63 -0.56
C GLU A 65 -3.84 1.18 -1.80
N LEU A 66 -4.23 0.07 -2.41
CA LEU A 66 -3.61 -0.42 -3.65
C LEU A 66 -3.82 0.56 -4.82
N GLN A 67 -5.00 1.18 -4.91
CA GLN A 67 -5.27 2.20 -5.92
C GLN A 67 -4.39 3.44 -5.72
N LEU A 68 -4.30 3.96 -4.49
CA LEU A 68 -3.42 5.09 -4.18
C LEU A 68 -1.96 4.77 -4.50
N LEU A 69 -1.51 3.58 -4.15
CA LEU A 69 -0.15 3.12 -4.45
C LEU A 69 0.10 3.07 -5.98
N ARG A 70 -0.88 2.61 -6.76
CA ARG A 70 -0.82 2.62 -8.23
C ARG A 70 -0.67 4.04 -8.78
N GLU A 71 -1.50 4.97 -8.32
CA GLU A 71 -1.46 6.36 -8.75
C GLU A 71 -0.13 7.05 -8.40
N ASP A 72 0.42 6.76 -7.22
CA ASP A 72 1.70 7.29 -6.78
C ASP A 72 2.87 6.68 -7.59
N LEU A 73 2.82 5.39 -7.89
CA LEU A 73 3.80 4.73 -8.76
C LEU A 73 3.75 5.29 -10.19
N ASP A 74 2.56 5.44 -10.76
CA ASP A 74 2.38 5.99 -12.11
C ASP A 74 2.92 7.42 -12.19
N ARG A 75 2.69 8.22 -11.14
CA ARG A 75 3.24 9.57 -11.02
C ARG A 75 4.76 9.56 -10.89
N ALA A 76 5.32 8.65 -10.08
CA ALA A 76 6.76 8.49 -9.91
C ALA A 76 7.46 8.06 -11.20
N ILE A 77 6.85 7.16 -11.96
CA ILE A 77 7.36 6.72 -13.28
C ILE A 77 7.24 7.85 -14.32
N GLY A 78 6.11 8.54 -14.38
CA GLY A 78 5.91 9.79 -15.10
C GLY A 78 6.40 9.79 -16.56
N GLY A 79 5.96 8.84 -17.41
CA GLY A 79 6.36 8.77 -18.81
C GLY A 79 7.82 8.36 -19.06
N ARG A 80 8.58 8.01 -18.01
CA ARG A 80 9.95 7.50 -18.14
C ARG A 80 9.96 6.14 -18.84
N THR A 81 11.03 5.87 -19.60
CA THR A 81 11.23 4.62 -20.33
C THR A 81 12.61 4.02 -20.00
N GLY A 82 12.81 2.75 -20.33
CA GLY A 82 14.10 2.08 -20.17
C GLY A 82 14.61 2.12 -18.73
N ARG A 83 15.92 2.28 -18.56
CA ARG A 83 16.57 2.32 -17.25
C ARG A 83 16.05 3.41 -16.32
N LYS A 84 15.64 4.57 -16.88
CA LYS A 84 15.07 5.67 -16.06
C LYS A 84 13.75 5.29 -15.42
N ARG A 85 12.94 4.46 -16.09
CA ARG A 85 11.70 3.91 -15.56
C ARG A 85 11.98 2.96 -14.40
N VAL A 86 12.94 2.04 -14.57
CA VAL A 86 13.34 1.11 -13.51
C VAL A 86 13.90 1.87 -12.31
N ASP A 87 14.83 2.81 -12.49
CA ASP A 87 15.39 3.59 -11.38
C ASP A 87 14.31 4.39 -10.63
N ALA A 88 13.32 4.94 -11.33
CA ALA A 88 12.19 5.63 -10.71
C ALA A 88 11.32 4.67 -9.89
N LEU A 89 11.04 3.46 -10.39
CA LEU A 89 10.36 2.40 -9.64
C LEU A 89 11.12 2.05 -8.36
N LEU A 90 12.44 1.80 -8.45
CA LEU A 90 13.24 1.39 -7.29
C LEU A 90 13.29 2.47 -6.21
N ARG A 91 13.43 3.74 -6.60
CA ARG A 91 13.36 4.88 -5.67
C ARG A 91 11.98 4.99 -5.03
N PHE A 92 10.92 4.83 -5.83
CA PHE A 92 9.56 4.82 -5.32
C PHE A 92 9.36 3.73 -4.25
N LEU A 93 9.86 2.51 -4.46
CA LEU A 93 9.76 1.43 -3.47
C LEU A 93 10.50 1.80 -2.16
N VAL A 94 11.70 2.39 -2.26
CA VAL A 94 12.46 2.85 -1.09
C VAL A 94 11.70 3.92 -0.33
N ASP A 95 11.21 4.94 -1.02
CA ASP A 95 10.49 6.08 -0.41
C ASP A 95 9.16 5.63 0.20
N PHE A 96 8.41 4.77 -0.50
CA PHE A 96 7.15 4.24 -0.02
C PHE A 96 7.32 3.47 1.29
N TYR A 97 8.18 2.46 1.32
CA TYR A 97 8.38 1.65 2.53
C TYR A 97 9.08 2.43 3.66
N GLY A 98 9.93 3.39 3.32
CA GLY A 98 10.57 4.28 4.30
C GLY A 98 9.59 5.22 5.00
N SER A 99 8.53 5.65 4.31
CA SER A 99 7.52 6.58 4.82
C SER A 99 6.24 5.93 5.34
N TYR A 100 6.07 4.62 5.16
CA TYR A 100 4.82 3.93 5.49
C TYR A 100 4.56 3.89 6.99
N GLN A 101 3.51 4.59 7.42
CA GLN A 101 3.25 4.89 8.84
C GLN A 101 2.75 3.69 9.67
N MET A 102 2.41 2.56 9.04
CA MET A 102 1.93 1.37 9.75
C MET A 102 3.06 0.50 10.33
N ARG A 103 4.31 0.93 10.25
CA ARG A 103 5.47 0.16 10.76
C ARG A 103 5.32 -0.22 12.23
N GLY A 104 4.81 0.68 13.07
CA GLY A 104 4.57 0.40 14.49
C GLY A 104 3.59 -0.74 14.77
N LEU A 105 2.75 -1.12 13.80
CA LEU A 105 1.83 -2.26 13.96
C LEU A 105 2.54 -3.61 13.96
N VAL A 106 3.72 -3.70 13.35
CA VAL A 106 4.53 -4.94 13.36
C VAL A 106 4.90 -5.33 14.78
N GLU A 107 5.17 -4.37 15.66
CA GLU A 107 5.50 -4.61 17.06
C GLU A 107 4.27 -4.99 17.89
N ILE A 108 3.10 -4.46 17.55
CA ILE A 108 1.86 -4.63 18.33
C ILE A 108 1.09 -5.87 17.88
N GLU A 109 0.99 -6.12 16.59
CA GLU A 109 0.15 -7.17 15.98
C GLU A 109 0.88 -7.91 14.86
N PRO A 110 2.06 -8.54 15.10
CA PRO A 110 2.89 -9.13 14.05
C PRO A 110 2.15 -10.15 13.19
N GLY A 111 1.35 -11.01 13.79
CA GLY A 111 0.59 -12.05 13.07
C GLY A 111 -0.45 -11.47 12.10
N LEU A 112 -1.15 -10.40 12.50
CA LEU A 112 -2.13 -9.74 11.64
C LEU A 112 -1.44 -9.00 10.50
N VAL A 113 -0.33 -8.30 10.77
CA VAL A 113 0.45 -7.59 9.75
C VAL A 113 1.02 -8.57 8.73
N LEU A 114 1.63 -9.67 9.16
CA LEU A 114 2.13 -10.72 8.27
C LEU A 114 1.03 -11.32 7.40
N GLY A 115 -0.15 -11.60 7.98
CA GLY A 115 -1.31 -12.07 7.24
C GLY A 115 -1.80 -11.06 6.18
N GLN A 116 -1.81 -9.77 6.48
CA GLN A 116 -2.17 -8.72 5.52
C GLN A 116 -1.12 -8.63 4.40
N MET A 117 0.17 -8.61 4.72
CA MET A 117 1.24 -8.59 3.73
C MET A 117 1.18 -9.81 2.80
N ALA A 118 0.97 -11.01 3.34
CA ALA A 118 0.83 -12.22 2.53
C ALA A 118 -0.32 -12.13 1.51
N ARG A 119 -1.44 -11.52 1.90
CA ARG A 119 -2.59 -11.29 0.99
C ARG A 119 -2.32 -10.21 -0.05
N ALA A 120 -1.55 -9.18 0.30
CA ALA A 120 -1.24 -8.07 -0.59
C ALA A 120 -0.16 -8.42 -1.63
N LEU A 121 0.72 -9.38 -1.35
CA LEU A 121 1.87 -9.71 -2.20
C LEU A 121 1.52 -9.93 -3.68
N PRO A 122 0.51 -10.73 -4.07
CA PRO A 122 0.17 -10.93 -5.49
C PRO A 122 -0.16 -9.61 -6.19
N ALA A 123 -1.02 -8.79 -5.59
CA ALA A 123 -1.42 -7.51 -6.16
C ALA A 123 -0.25 -6.50 -6.26
N LEU A 124 0.68 -6.53 -5.31
CA LEU A 124 1.90 -5.72 -5.36
C LEU A 124 2.83 -6.17 -6.49
N VAL A 125 2.96 -7.47 -6.72
CA VAL A 125 3.74 -8.00 -7.86
C VAL A 125 3.11 -7.58 -9.18
N GLU A 126 1.78 -7.73 -9.34
CA GLU A 126 1.04 -7.28 -10.53
C GLU A 126 1.17 -5.76 -10.77
N LEU A 127 1.30 -4.98 -9.72
CA LEU A 127 1.53 -3.54 -9.81
C LEU A 127 2.93 -3.19 -10.31
N VAL A 128 3.96 -3.91 -9.84
CA VAL A 128 5.38 -3.62 -10.10
C VAL A 128 5.85 -4.18 -11.44
N ALA A 129 5.42 -5.39 -11.82
CA ALA A 129 5.92 -6.12 -12.97
C ALA A 129 5.84 -5.33 -14.31
N PRO A 130 4.76 -4.58 -14.63
CA PRO A 130 4.68 -3.81 -15.86
C PRO A 130 5.78 -2.75 -15.99
N ALA A 131 6.27 -2.19 -14.87
CA ALA A 131 7.34 -1.20 -14.87
C ALA A 131 8.71 -1.78 -15.28
N LEU A 132 8.88 -3.10 -15.18
CA LEU A 132 10.10 -3.85 -15.52
C LEU A 132 10.09 -4.41 -16.95
N ALA A 133 8.94 -4.36 -17.65
CA ALA A 133 8.76 -4.93 -18.96
C ALA A 133 9.80 -4.42 -19.97
N GLY A 134 10.44 -5.34 -20.70
CA GLY A 134 11.49 -5.04 -21.68
C GLY A 134 12.84 -4.62 -21.09
N GLN A 135 13.00 -4.63 -19.75
CA GLN A 135 14.26 -4.28 -19.09
C GLN A 135 14.89 -5.45 -18.35
N VAL A 136 14.13 -6.47 -18.05
CA VAL A 136 14.56 -7.71 -17.37
C VAL A 136 14.02 -8.90 -18.13
N SER A 137 14.63 -10.07 -17.98
CA SER A 137 14.23 -11.30 -18.69
C SER A 137 12.88 -11.83 -18.23
N ASP A 138 12.59 -11.73 -16.92
CA ASP A 138 11.33 -12.17 -16.32
C ASP A 138 10.81 -11.10 -15.37
N PRO A 139 9.92 -10.21 -15.83
CA PRO A 139 9.38 -9.12 -15.04
C PRO A 139 8.63 -9.56 -13.78
N GLU A 140 7.90 -10.68 -13.81
CA GLU A 140 7.16 -11.19 -12.65
C GLU A 140 8.10 -11.69 -11.56
N VAL A 141 9.09 -12.51 -11.93
CA VAL A 141 10.08 -13.04 -10.99
C VAL A 141 10.89 -11.92 -10.34
N VAL A 142 11.32 -10.94 -11.13
CA VAL A 142 12.05 -9.78 -10.62
C VAL A 142 11.14 -8.92 -9.73
N ALA A 143 9.90 -8.64 -10.15
CA ALA A 143 8.93 -7.91 -9.33
C ALA A 143 8.69 -8.61 -7.98
N MET A 144 8.52 -9.94 -7.99
CA MET A 144 8.38 -10.72 -6.76
C MET A 144 9.60 -10.59 -5.83
N ALA A 145 10.81 -10.59 -6.38
CA ALA A 145 12.03 -10.37 -5.60
C ALA A 145 12.07 -8.96 -5.00
N LEU A 146 11.78 -7.93 -5.80
CA LEU A 146 11.78 -6.53 -5.36
C LEU A 146 10.75 -6.28 -4.26
N VAL A 147 9.51 -6.77 -4.44
CA VAL A 147 8.45 -6.62 -3.43
C VAL A 147 8.82 -7.33 -2.14
N ARG A 148 9.33 -8.56 -2.20
CA ARG A 148 9.76 -9.31 -1.01
C ARG A 148 10.91 -8.66 -0.28
N LEU A 149 11.94 -8.17 -0.99
CA LEU A 149 13.05 -7.42 -0.39
C LEU A 149 12.53 -6.17 0.33
N SER A 150 11.67 -5.40 -0.32
CA SER A 150 11.10 -4.18 0.26
C SER A 150 10.22 -4.48 1.49
N VAL A 151 9.37 -5.51 1.42
CA VAL A 151 8.56 -5.96 2.57
C VAL A 151 9.43 -6.48 3.71
N CYS A 152 10.47 -7.28 3.40
CA CYS A 152 11.40 -7.76 4.42
C CYS A 152 12.09 -6.60 5.13
N HIS A 153 12.59 -5.63 4.37
CA HIS A 153 13.22 -4.42 4.91
C HIS A 153 12.27 -3.58 5.78
N TYR A 154 10.99 -3.51 5.39
CA TYR A 154 9.95 -2.84 6.17
C TYR A 154 9.66 -3.57 7.50
N LEU A 155 9.53 -4.92 7.46
CA LEU A 155 9.17 -5.73 8.63
C LEU A 155 10.34 -5.93 9.60
N VAL A 156 11.56 -6.02 9.08
CA VAL A 156 12.77 -6.31 9.85
C VAL A 156 13.79 -5.22 9.56
N PRO A 157 13.74 -4.07 10.27
CA PRO A 157 14.73 -3.01 10.10
C PRO A 157 16.12 -3.54 10.47
N GLY A 158 17.06 -3.35 9.58
CA GLY A 158 18.46 -3.80 9.74
C GLY A 158 19.41 -2.64 9.98
N HIS A 159 20.70 -2.97 10.16
CA HIS A 159 21.78 -1.98 10.22
C HIS A 159 22.12 -1.39 8.83
N ASP A 160 21.50 -1.90 7.76
CA ASP A 160 21.75 -1.56 6.37
C ASP A 160 20.59 -0.79 5.72
N ASP A 161 19.79 -0.10 6.53
CA ASP A 161 18.60 0.67 6.09
C ASP A 161 18.90 1.60 4.89
N ASN A 162 20.12 2.13 4.80
CA ASN A 162 20.56 3.01 3.71
C ASN A 162 20.92 2.26 2.41
N ARG A 163 20.92 0.91 2.40
CA ARG A 163 21.35 0.09 1.26
C ARG A 163 20.22 -0.58 0.50
N LEU A 164 18.97 -0.35 0.88
CA LEU A 164 17.82 -0.97 0.19
C LEU A 164 17.84 -0.69 -1.31
N LEU A 165 18.10 0.56 -1.72
CA LEU A 165 18.16 0.93 -3.14
C LEU A 165 19.25 0.12 -3.90
N ASP A 166 20.42 -0.10 -3.28
CA ASP A 166 21.51 -0.86 -3.90
C ASP A 166 21.15 -2.35 -4.01
N GLN A 167 20.47 -2.90 -3.00
CA GLN A 167 19.97 -4.28 -3.02
C GLN A 167 18.93 -4.46 -4.12
N LEU A 168 17.97 -3.53 -4.24
CA LEU A 168 16.97 -3.56 -5.30
C LEU A 168 17.59 -3.43 -6.70
N ARG A 169 18.58 -2.55 -6.88
CA ARG A 169 19.33 -2.44 -8.14
C ARG A 169 20.05 -3.74 -8.48
N ALA A 170 20.72 -4.35 -7.51
CA ALA A 170 21.40 -5.63 -7.72
C ALA A 170 20.42 -6.73 -8.14
N ALA A 171 19.22 -6.78 -7.55
CA ALA A 171 18.18 -7.75 -7.88
C ALA A 171 17.61 -7.59 -9.31
N THR A 172 17.67 -6.39 -9.90
CA THR A 172 17.21 -6.17 -11.29
C THR A 172 18.24 -6.62 -12.33
N GLY A 173 19.52 -6.72 -11.97
CA GLY A 173 20.61 -6.93 -12.94
C GLY A 173 20.79 -5.76 -13.93
N VAL A 174 20.07 -4.68 -13.80
CA VAL A 174 20.15 -3.49 -14.66
C VAL A 174 21.32 -2.62 -14.17
N ARG A 175 22.43 -2.65 -14.95
CA ARG A 175 23.64 -1.85 -14.70
C ARG A 175 23.53 -0.46 -15.33
#